data_e55a03080ccf4828d1dd306a80174b93
#
_entry.id   e55a03080ccf4828d1dd306a80174b93
#
_cell.length_a   1.000
_cell.length_b   1.000
_cell.length_c   1.000
_cell.angle_alpha   90.00
_cell.angle_beta   90.00
_cell.angle_gamma   90.00
#
_symmetry.space_group_name_H-M   'P 1'
#
loop_
_entity.id
_entity.type
_entity.pdbx_description
1 polymer ?
#
loop_
_entity_poly.entity_id
_entity_poly.type
_entity_poly.pdbx_seq_one_letter_code
_entity_poly.pdbx_strand_id
1 'polypeptide(L)'
;MQFHPFARRLLALVLTAAFMTTAALSGFAVYAMPIQAAYPQESIYLFDADTGEALVEQNPDLPRCVASLTKMMTALIVLESGTDRSAGITIPASLTPELQSIRANRGHTIGLQAGETVRRIDMMYAMLLPSANDAASVLAVDASGSLAAFAAQMNVRASQLGCKATHFTCPHGLYDGGNYSTARDMARIALACYADPTYRQIADTVSYELPATNLHPARTVTTTNKLLQPGSGYYRSDAHGMKTGFTTQAGRCFVTFARQDGHTYGLVILGSNSQNIFREAAELFDWAFTSPELHPAPAEPEAEPEKHGLSAFWHKVFG
;
A
#
# COMPACT_ATOMS: atom_id res chain seq x y z
N MET A 1 45.42 -7.47 53.67
CA MET A 1 43.95 -7.53 53.67
C MET A 1 43.51 -8.35 52.46
N GLN A 2 43.16 -9.60 52.68
CA GLN A 2 42.68 -10.50 51.60
C GLN A 2 41.16 -10.33 51.47
N PHE A 3 40.70 -9.84 50.33
CA PHE A 3 39.27 -9.74 50.05
C PHE A 3 38.71 -11.13 49.74
N HIS A 4 37.59 -11.46 50.40
CA HIS A 4 36.88 -12.71 50.30
C HIS A 4 36.40 -13.00 48.86
N PRO A 5 36.47 -14.24 48.35
CA PRO A 5 36.14 -14.59 46.95
C PRO A 5 34.67 -14.32 46.58
N PHE A 6 33.81 -14.09 47.57
CA PHE A 6 32.39 -13.77 47.33
C PHE A 6 32.17 -12.35 46.75
N ALA A 7 33.00 -11.36 47.11
CA ALA A 7 32.87 -10.00 46.60
C ALA A 7 33.27 -9.86 45.13
N ARG A 8 34.19 -10.71 44.63
CA ARG A 8 34.58 -10.72 43.21
C ARG A 8 33.51 -11.33 42.26
N ARG A 9 32.69 -12.28 42.76
CA ARG A 9 31.61 -12.86 41.99
C ARG A 9 30.40 -11.93 41.89
N LEU A 10 30.13 -11.13 42.92
CA LEU A 10 29.04 -10.14 42.87
C LEU A 10 29.33 -8.97 41.93
N LEU A 11 30.59 -8.51 41.87
CA LEU A 11 31.00 -7.42 40.97
C LEU A 11 31.04 -7.87 39.51
N ALA A 12 31.37 -9.11 39.22
CA ALA A 12 31.31 -9.67 37.88
C ALA A 12 29.86 -9.86 37.39
N LEU A 13 28.93 -10.22 38.29
CA LEU A 13 27.49 -10.37 37.97
C LEU A 13 26.77 -9.03 37.74
N VAL A 14 27.18 -7.97 38.43
CA VAL A 14 26.62 -6.62 38.22
C VAL A 14 27.14 -6.00 36.93
N LEU A 15 28.40 -6.24 36.55
CA LEU A 15 28.96 -5.77 35.27
C LEU A 15 28.40 -6.53 34.04
N THR A 16 28.11 -7.83 34.18
CA THR A 16 27.44 -8.58 33.11
C THR A 16 25.96 -8.25 32.98
N ALA A 17 25.27 -7.89 34.05
CA ALA A 17 23.87 -7.43 33.97
C ALA A 17 23.77 -6.01 33.37
N ALA A 18 24.76 -5.13 33.56
CA ALA A 18 24.79 -3.80 32.95
C ALA A 18 25.11 -3.83 31.44
N PHE A 19 25.71 -4.92 30.92
CA PHE A 19 26.01 -5.06 29.48
C PHE A 19 24.94 -5.75 28.67
N MET A 20 23.91 -6.34 29.33
CA MET A 20 22.77 -7.00 28.63
C MET A 20 21.50 -6.15 28.58
N THR A 21 21.50 -4.93 29.07
CA THR A 21 20.33 -4.04 29.03
C THR A 21 20.43 -2.92 27.98
N THR A 22 21.44 -2.92 27.12
CA THR A 22 21.50 -2.03 25.94
C THR A 22 21.14 -2.76 24.63
N ALA A 23 20.49 -3.93 24.72
CA ALA A 23 19.89 -4.55 23.56
C ALA A 23 18.56 -3.85 23.26
N ALA A 24 18.66 -2.85 22.38
CA ALA A 24 17.66 -2.49 21.39
C ALA A 24 16.21 -2.41 21.89
N LEU A 25 15.86 -1.38 22.62
CA LEU A 25 14.65 -0.64 22.35
C LEU A 25 14.96 0.26 21.12
N SER A 26 15.11 -0.32 19.95
CA SER A 26 14.80 0.36 18.71
C SER A 26 13.27 0.51 18.70
N GLY A 27 12.77 1.40 19.54
CA GLY A 27 11.42 1.92 19.41
C GLY A 27 11.38 2.57 18.05
N PHE A 28 10.58 2.00 17.14
CA PHE A 28 10.28 2.62 15.88
C PHE A 28 9.80 4.05 16.18
N ALA A 29 10.57 5.04 15.74
CA ALA A 29 10.21 6.44 15.92
C ALA A 29 9.05 6.73 14.97
N VAL A 30 7.81 6.66 15.50
CA VAL A 30 6.64 7.17 14.77
C VAL A 30 6.69 8.69 14.90
N TYR A 31 6.93 9.36 13.79
CA TYR A 31 7.05 10.82 13.76
C TYR A 31 5.69 11.48 13.90
N ALA A 32 5.58 12.49 14.78
CA ALA A 32 4.36 13.28 14.93
C ALA A 32 4.25 14.27 13.77
N MET A 33 3.19 14.16 12.99
CA MET A 33 2.93 15.04 11.86
C MET A 33 1.91 16.14 12.15
N PRO A 34 2.10 17.35 11.60
CA PRO A 34 1.09 18.43 11.69
C PRO A 34 -0.28 18.04 11.08
N ILE A 35 -0.30 17.19 10.06
CA ILE A 35 -1.51 16.73 9.36
C ILE A 35 -2.43 15.87 10.23
N GLN A 36 -1.90 15.12 11.19
CA GLN A 36 -2.72 14.26 12.07
C GLN A 36 -3.80 15.06 12.83
N ALA A 37 -3.55 16.32 13.12
CA ALA A 37 -4.51 17.20 13.80
C ALA A 37 -5.67 17.61 12.89
N ALA A 38 -5.51 17.61 11.58
CA ALA A 38 -6.52 18.06 10.62
C ALA A 38 -7.61 17.01 10.35
N TYR A 39 -7.27 15.71 10.42
CA TYR A 39 -8.16 14.60 10.06
C TYR A 39 -8.15 13.46 11.11
N PRO A 40 -8.52 13.71 12.38
CA PRO A 40 -8.35 12.76 13.48
C PRO A 40 -9.17 11.48 13.34
N GLN A 41 -10.22 11.49 12.50
CA GLN A 41 -11.11 10.35 12.31
C GLN A 41 -10.61 9.35 11.26
N GLU A 42 -9.60 9.70 10.48
CA GLU A 42 -9.07 8.87 9.41
C GLU A 42 -8.12 7.80 9.95
N SER A 43 -7.96 6.73 9.18
CA SER A 43 -6.86 5.80 9.38
C SER A 43 -5.79 6.09 8.32
N ILE A 44 -4.58 6.43 8.78
CA ILE A 44 -3.44 6.76 7.93
C ILE A 44 -2.29 5.82 8.28
N TYR A 45 -1.66 5.26 7.24
CA TYR A 45 -0.45 4.47 7.37
C TYR A 45 0.50 4.83 6.23
N LEU A 46 1.53 5.63 6.57
CA LEU A 46 2.64 5.97 5.67
C LEU A 46 3.83 5.12 6.05
N PHE A 47 4.47 4.49 5.10
CA PHE A 47 5.54 3.53 5.36
C PHE A 47 6.62 3.58 4.26
N ASP A 48 7.83 3.26 4.64
CA ASP A 48 8.91 2.97 3.70
C ASP A 48 8.66 1.61 3.04
N ALA A 49 8.58 1.59 1.71
CA ALA A 49 8.25 0.38 0.97
C ALA A 49 9.43 -0.58 0.81
N ASP A 50 10.67 -0.10 0.99
CA ASP A 50 11.88 -0.89 0.87
C ASP A 50 12.20 -1.63 2.17
N THR A 51 11.90 -1.00 3.33
CA THR A 51 12.14 -1.57 4.67
C THR A 51 10.89 -2.15 5.32
N GLY A 52 9.70 -1.67 4.93
CA GLY A 52 8.42 -1.97 5.58
C GLY A 52 8.19 -1.18 6.87
N GLU A 53 9.08 -0.25 7.23
CA GLU A 53 8.99 0.55 8.44
C GLU A 53 7.85 1.58 8.34
N ALA A 54 7.08 1.72 9.43
CA ALA A 54 6.05 2.73 9.53
C ALA A 54 6.65 4.10 9.87
N LEU A 55 6.31 5.11 9.08
CA LEU A 55 6.71 6.50 9.29
C LEU A 55 5.62 7.29 10.00
N VAL A 56 4.34 7.05 9.62
CA VAL A 56 3.17 7.67 10.25
C VAL A 56 2.11 6.62 10.48
N GLU A 57 1.59 6.58 11.69
CA GLU A 57 0.50 5.70 12.10
C GLU A 57 -0.61 6.52 12.78
N GLN A 58 -1.80 6.52 12.18
CA GLN A 58 -3.00 7.05 12.78
C GLN A 58 -4.12 6.03 12.65
N ASN A 59 -4.70 5.58 13.75
CA ASN A 59 -5.73 4.54 13.76
C ASN A 59 -5.41 3.34 12.85
N PRO A 60 -4.14 2.83 12.82
CA PRO A 60 -3.66 1.93 11.78
C PRO A 60 -4.34 0.56 11.82
N ASP A 61 -4.80 0.13 12.97
CA ASP A 61 -5.40 -1.18 13.22
C ASP A 61 -6.93 -1.11 13.42
N LEU A 62 -7.55 0.06 13.21
CA LEU A 62 -9.00 0.22 13.28
C LEU A 62 -9.68 -0.42 12.05
N PRO A 63 -10.52 -1.47 12.23
CA PRO A 63 -11.25 -2.08 11.12
C PRO A 63 -12.21 -1.08 10.47
N ARG A 64 -12.17 -0.99 9.14
CA ARG A 64 -13.00 -0.09 8.33
C ARG A 64 -13.49 -0.78 7.07
N CYS A 65 -14.59 -0.34 6.55
CA CYS A 65 -14.96 -0.63 5.16
C CYS A 65 -13.91 0.00 4.25
N VAL A 66 -13.37 -0.78 3.31
CA VAL A 66 -12.29 -0.34 2.42
C VAL A 66 -12.75 -0.06 0.99
N ALA A 67 -14.05 -0.22 0.74
CA ALA A 67 -14.64 -0.02 -0.59
C ALA A 67 -13.83 -0.73 -1.67
N SER A 68 -13.63 -0.07 -2.81
CA SER A 68 -12.94 -0.64 -3.98
C SER A 68 -11.44 -0.91 -3.78
N LEU A 69 -10.84 -0.63 -2.62
CA LEU A 69 -9.49 -1.13 -2.33
C LEU A 69 -9.47 -2.67 -2.26
N THR A 70 -10.60 -3.30 -2.00
CA THR A 70 -10.82 -4.76 -2.11
C THR A 70 -10.29 -5.32 -3.43
N LYS A 71 -10.39 -4.57 -4.53
CA LYS A 71 -9.93 -4.99 -5.87
C LYS A 71 -8.42 -5.17 -5.96
N MET A 72 -7.65 -4.65 -5.00
CA MET A 72 -6.22 -4.92 -4.91
C MET A 72 -5.97 -6.40 -4.61
N MET A 73 -6.68 -6.98 -3.64
CA MET A 73 -6.61 -8.41 -3.35
C MET A 73 -7.13 -9.24 -4.54
N THR A 74 -8.20 -8.79 -5.19
CA THR A 74 -8.72 -9.46 -6.40
C THR A 74 -7.67 -9.50 -7.50
N ALA A 75 -7.02 -8.38 -7.78
CA ALA A 75 -5.97 -8.31 -8.79
C ALA A 75 -4.78 -9.22 -8.44
N LEU A 76 -4.35 -9.21 -7.18
CA LEU A 76 -3.24 -10.02 -6.70
C LEU A 76 -3.50 -11.52 -6.94
N ILE A 77 -4.66 -12.02 -6.54
CA ILE A 77 -5.02 -13.44 -6.75
C ILE A 77 -5.09 -13.80 -8.23
N VAL A 78 -5.67 -12.95 -9.06
CA VAL A 78 -5.74 -13.17 -10.51
C VAL A 78 -4.35 -13.20 -11.14
N LEU A 79 -3.43 -12.36 -10.70
CA LEU A 79 -2.04 -12.35 -11.18
C LEU A 79 -1.26 -13.57 -10.72
N GLU A 80 -1.43 -13.98 -9.47
CA GLU A 80 -0.79 -15.16 -8.87
C GLU A 80 -1.33 -16.48 -9.41
N SER A 81 -2.53 -16.51 -10.01
CA SER A 81 -3.12 -17.74 -10.56
C SER A 81 -2.32 -18.34 -11.74
N GLY A 82 -1.42 -17.57 -12.33
CA GLY A 82 -0.60 -18.02 -13.47
C GLY A 82 -1.38 -18.25 -14.76
N THR A 83 -2.66 -17.87 -14.81
CA THR A 83 -3.50 -18.06 -15.99
C THR A 83 -3.08 -17.13 -17.14
N ASP A 84 -3.25 -17.58 -18.37
CA ASP A 84 -2.95 -16.78 -19.56
C ASP A 84 -3.78 -15.48 -19.56
N ARG A 85 -3.11 -14.36 -19.46
CA ARG A 85 -3.72 -13.03 -19.36
C ARG A 85 -4.33 -12.58 -20.70
N SER A 86 -3.87 -13.12 -21.82
CA SER A 86 -4.39 -12.84 -23.17
C SER A 86 -5.63 -13.65 -23.51
N ALA A 87 -5.90 -14.72 -22.74
CA ALA A 87 -7.02 -15.61 -23.01
C ALA A 87 -8.37 -14.91 -22.88
N GLY A 88 -9.30 -15.31 -23.76
CA GLY A 88 -10.68 -14.86 -23.73
C GLY A 88 -11.48 -15.52 -22.61
N ILE A 89 -12.29 -14.71 -21.94
CA ILE A 89 -13.30 -15.15 -20.96
C ILE A 89 -14.66 -14.93 -21.58
N THR A 90 -15.48 -15.97 -21.72
CA THR A 90 -16.91 -15.82 -22.03
C THR A 90 -17.68 -15.71 -20.72
N ILE A 91 -18.35 -14.59 -20.51
CA ILE A 91 -19.06 -14.28 -19.26
C ILE A 91 -20.25 -15.25 -19.12
N PRO A 92 -20.29 -16.10 -18.08
CA PRO A 92 -21.33 -17.11 -17.94
C PRO A 92 -22.67 -16.49 -17.55
N ALA A 93 -23.77 -17.10 -18.00
CA ALA A 93 -25.14 -16.67 -17.68
C ALA A 93 -25.40 -16.66 -16.16
N SER A 94 -24.72 -17.49 -15.40
CA SER A 94 -24.81 -17.54 -13.93
C SER A 94 -24.38 -16.24 -13.24
N LEU A 95 -23.58 -15.37 -13.90
CA LEU A 95 -23.23 -14.05 -13.39
C LEU A 95 -24.32 -12.98 -13.58
N THR A 96 -25.38 -13.25 -14.35
CA THR A 96 -26.43 -12.25 -14.61
C THR A 96 -27.03 -11.64 -13.33
N PRO A 97 -27.38 -12.40 -12.27
CA PRO A 97 -27.91 -11.83 -11.04
C PRO A 97 -26.93 -10.86 -10.36
N GLU A 98 -25.65 -11.21 -10.33
CA GLU A 98 -24.60 -10.37 -9.76
C GLU A 98 -24.43 -9.06 -10.55
N LEU A 99 -24.34 -9.13 -11.89
CA LEU A 99 -24.22 -7.95 -12.74
C LEU A 99 -25.43 -7.02 -12.60
N GLN A 100 -26.64 -7.57 -12.41
CA GLN A 100 -27.84 -6.80 -12.12
C GLN A 100 -27.80 -6.16 -10.73
N SER A 101 -27.35 -6.92 -9.70
CA SER A 101 -27.19 -6.43 -8.34
C SER A 101 -26.21 -5.26 -8.27
N ILE A 102 -25.06 -5.36 -8.95
CA ILE A 102 -24.07 -4.27 -9.05
C ILE A 102 -24.71 -2.99 -9.59
N ARG A 103 -25.50 -3.09 -10.67
CA ARG A 103 -26.19 -1.93 -11.26
C ARG A 103 -27.26 -1.36 -10.33
N ALA A 104 -28.07 -2.21 -9.71
CA ALA A 104 -29.12 -1.82 -8.77
C ALA A 104 -28.56 -1.06 -7.55
N ASN A 105 -27.37 -1.46 -7.07
CA ASN A 105 -26.66 -0.81 -5.98
C ASN A 105 -25.78 0.37 -6.44
N ARG A 106 -25.94 0.85 -7.69
CA ARG A 106 -25.18 1.94 -8.30
C ARG A 106 -23.65 1.72 -8.21
N GLY A 107 -23.23 0.46 -8.24
CA GLY A 107 -21.82 0.09 -8.33
C GLY A 107 -21.25 0.53 -9.68
N HIS A 108 -19.99 0.98 -9.68
CA HIS A 108 -19.32 1.34 -10.92
C HIS A 108 -19.21 0.12 -11.85
N THR A 109 -19.55 0.27 -13.12
CA THR A 109 -19.62 -0.82 -14.12
C THR A 109 -19.23 -0.31 -15.49
N ILE A 110 -18.61 -1.15 -16.31
CA ILE A 110 -18.38 -0.91 -17.74
C ILE A 110 -19.47 -1.55 -18.62
N GLY A 111 -20.53 -2.09 -18.02
CA GLY A 111 -21.72 -2.58 -18.72
C GLY A 111 -21.62 -4.01 -19.23
N LEU A 112 -20.74 -4.85 -18.65
CA LEU A 112 -20.58 -6.25 -19.06
C LEU A 112 -21.89 -7.05 -19.00
N GLN A 113 -22.03 -8.01 -19.93
CA GLN A 113 -23.22 -8.83 -20.08
C GLN A 113 -22.86 -10.32 -20.21
N ALA A 114 -23.77 -11.20 -19.80
CA ALA A 114 -23.61 -12.63 -20.06
C ALA A 114 -23.52 -12.93 -21.57
N GLY A 115 -22.64 -13.84 -21.95
CA GLY A 115 -22.35 -14.17 -23.36
C GLY A 115 -21.34 -13.23 -24.02
N GLU A 116 -20.91 -12.15 -23.36
CA GLU A 116 -19.83 -11.31 -23.84
C GLU A 116 -18.49 -12.04 -23.67
N THR A 117 -17.64 -11.95 -24.69
CA THR A 117 -16.28 -12.50 -24.66
C THR A 117 -15.28 -11.35 -24.56
N VAL A 118 -14.48 -11.36 -23.47
CA VAL A 118 -13.51 -10.33 -23.10
C VAL A 118 -12.16 -10.98 -22.84
N ARG A 119 -11.05 -10.23 -22.96
CA ARG A 119 -9.74 -10.74 -22.55
C ARG A 119 -9.53 -10.51 -21.05
N ARG A 120 -8.86 -11.43 -20.40
CA ARG A 120 -8.54 -11.35 -18.95
C ARG A 120 -7.77 -10.07 -18.61
N ILE A 121 -6.77 -9.70 -19.42
CA ILE A 121 -5.99 -8.49 -19.22
C ILE A 121 -6.85 -7.22 -19.32
N ASP A 122 -7.80 -7.17 -20.26
CA ASP A 122 -8.68 -6.01 -20.42
C ASP A 122 -9.58 -5.83 -19.19
N MET A 123 -10.00 -6.93 -18.59
CA MET A 123 -10.77 -6.90 -17.34
C MET A 123 -9.93 -6.41 -16.15
N MET A 124 -8.64 -6.71 -16.11
CA MET A 124 -7.72 -6.14 -15.12
C MET A 124 -7.63 -4.61 -15.25
N TYR A 125 -7.47 -4.09 -16.46
CA TYR A 125 -7.51 -2.64 -16.71
C TYR A 125 -8.86 -2.03 -16.32
N ALA A 126 -9.96 -2.65 -16.72
CA ALA A 126 -11.30 -2.18 -16.38
C ALA A 126 -11.58 -2.19 -14.87
N MET A 127 -11.05 -3.16 -14.14
CA MET A 127 -11.19 -3.28 -12.69
C MET A 127 -10.34 -2.24 -11.94
N LEU A 128 -9.09 -2.00 -12.36
CA LEU A 128 -8.17 -1.16 -11.62
C LEU A 128 -8.32 0.33 -11.96
N LEU A 129 -8.46 0.71 -13.23
CA LEU A 129 -8.51 2.11 -13.65
C LEU A 129 -9.84 2.78 -13.26
N PRO A 130 -10.98 2.46 -13.93
CA PRO A 130 -12.26 3.08 -13.59
C PRO A 130 -12.93 2.40 -12.38
N SER A 131 -12.32 1.37 -11.81
CA SER A 131 -12.89 0.65 -10.66
C SER A 131 -14.14 -0.20 -10.95
N ALA A 132 -14.26 -0.79 -12.15
CA ALA A 132 -15.43 -1.56 -12.55
C ALA A 132 -15.66 -2.79 -11.67
N ASN A 133 -16.85 -2.89 -11.06
CA ASN A 133 -17.22 -3.99 -10.17
C ASN A 133 -17.57 -5.26 -10.97
N ASP A 134 -18.21 -5.10 -12.11
CA ASP A 134 -18.55 -6.18 -13.03
C ASP A 134 -17.30 -6.90 -13.55
N ALA A 135 -16.26 -6.15 -13.88
CA ALA A 135 -14.96 -6.72 -14.27
C ALA A 135 -14.33 -7.54 -13.12
N ALA A 136 -14.42 -7.06 -11.88
CA ALA A 136 -13.97 -7.81 -10.70
C ALA A 136 -14.72 -9.14 -10.52
N SER A 137 -16.03 -9.12 -10.66
CA SER A 137 -16.86 -10.34 -10.54
C SER A 137 -16.58 -11.34 -11.67
N VAL A 138 -16.35 -10.86 -12.91
CA VAL A 138 -15.97 -11.71 -14.05
C VAL A 138 -14.63 -12.40 -13.80
N LEU A 139 -13.61 -11.63 -13.38
CA LEU A 139 -12.28 -12.16 -13.06
C LEU A 139 -12.34 -13.17 -11.90
N ALA A 140 -13.13 -12.90 -10.87
CA ALA A 140 -13.30 -13.77 -9.73
C ALA A 140 -13.90 -15.14 -10.10
N VAL A 141 -14.96 -15.13 -10.92
CA VAL A 141 -15.60 -16.38 -11.37
C VAL A 141 -14.69 -17.14 -12.35
N ASP A 142 -13.98 -16.44 -13.22
CA ASP A 142 -13.00 -17.06 -14.11
C ASP A 142 -11.87 -17.75 -13.36
N ALA A 143 -11.36 -17.12 -12.28
CA ALA A 143 -10.26 -17.65 -11.49
C ALA A 143 -10.66 -18.79 -10.53
N SER A 144 -11.91 -18.82 -10.04
CA SER A 144 -12.31 -19.71 -8.92
C SER A 144 -13.64 -20.44 -9.13
N GLY A 145 -14.28 -20.27 -10.27
CA GLY A 145 -15.57 -20.89 -10.61
C GLY A 145 -16.78 -20.26 -9.92
N SER A 146 -16.61 -19.55 -8.80
CA SER A 146 -17.70 -18.84 -8.12
C SER A 146 -17.20 -17.67 -7.27
N LEU A 147 -18.08 -16.69 -7.00
CA LEU A 147 -17.78 -15.54 -6.14
C LEU A 147 -17.45 -15.99 -4.70
N ALA A 148 -18.17 -16.98 -4.18
CA ALA A 148 -17.94 -17.51 -2.83
C ALA A 148 -16.58 -18.22 -2.70
N ALA A 149 -16.20 -19.04 -3.68
CA ALA A 149 -14.89 -19.68 -3.71
C ALA A 149 -13.77 -18.64 -3.81
N PHE A 150 -13.96 -17.59 -4.61
CA PHE A 150 -13.00 -16.51 -4.73
C PHE A 150 -12.86 -15.71 -3.42
N ALA A 151 -13.96 -15.36 -2.76
CA ALA A 151 -13.91 -14.67 -1.44
C ALA A 151 -13.17 -15.52 -0.39
N ALA A 152 -13.36 -16.84 -0.39
CA ALA A 152 -12.60 -17.73 0.47
C ALA A 152 -11.09 -17.67 0.18
N GLN A 153 -10.69 -17.66 -1.09
CA GLN A 153 -9.28 -17.50 -1.49
C GLN A 153 -8.71 -16.13 -1.06
N MET A 154 -9.51 -15.04 -1.18
CA MET A 154 -9.09 -13.71 -0.72
C MET A 154 -8.75 -13.73 0.79
N ASN A 155 -9.56 -14.39 1.61
CA ASN A 155 -9.33 -14.48 3.04
C ASN A 155 -8.12 -15.36 3.38
N VAL A 156 -7.92 -16.47 2.67
CA VAL A 156 -6.71 -17.29 2.80
C VAL A 156 -5.47 -16.46 2.45
N ARG A 157 -5.51 -15.73 1.33
CA ARG A 157 -4.38 -14.90 0.90
C ARG A 157 -4.10 -13.76 1.87
N ALA A 158 -5.13 -13.11 2.40
CA ALA A 158 -4.97 -12.08 3.43
C ALA A 158 -4.26 -12.63 4.68
N SER A 159 -4.63 -13.83 5.12
CA SER A 159 -3.95 -14.51 6.24
C SER A 159 -2.48 -14.81 5.92
N GLN A 160 -2.16 -15.27 4.72
CA GLN A 160 -0.79 -15.54 4.27
C GLN A 160 0.08 -14.27 4.23
N LEU A 161 -0.52 -13.12 3.92
CA LEU A 161 0.13 -11.80 3.97
C LEU A 161 0.29 -11.26 5.40
N GLY A 162 -0.20 -11.99 6.41
CA GLY A 162 -0.13 -11.57 7.82
C GLY A 162 -1.16 -10.52 8.19
N CYS A 163 -2.24 -10.36 7.41
CA CYS A 163 -3.36 -9.50 7.77
C CYS A 163 -4.07 -10.06 9.00
N LYS A 164 -4.35 -9.20 10.00
CA LYS A 164 -4.88 -9.63 11.29
C LYS A 164 -6.35 -9.26 11.49
N ALA A 165 -6.82 -8.21 10.82
CA ALA A 165 -8.17 -7.68 10.95
C ALA A 165 -8.74 -7.33 9.57
N THR A 166 -8.70 -8.33 8.67
CA THR A 166 -9.16 -8.23 7.29
C THR A 166 -10.11 -9.38 6.97
N HIS A 167 -11.25 -9.05 6.36
CA HIS A 167 -12.20 -10.02 5.85
C HIS A 167 -12.82 -9.53 4.55
N PHE A 168 -12.87 -10.40 3.55
CA PHE A 168 -13.45 -10.14 2.25
C PHE A 168 -14.66 -11.05 2.01
N THR A 169 -15.76 -10.46 1.57
CA THR A 169 -17.02 -11.15 1.22
C THR A 169 -17.28 -11.15 -0.28
N CYS A 170 -16.62 -10.25 -1.02
CA CYS A 170 -16.82 -10.04 -2.44
C CYS A 170 -15.54 -9.54 -3.13
N PRO A 171 -15.42 -9.69 -4.48
CA PRO A 171 -14.20 -9.26 -5.18
C PRO A 171 -14.11 -7.76 -5.45
N HIS A 172 -15.15 -6.97 -5.20
CA HIS A 172 -15.26 -5.58 -5.66
C HIS A 172 -15.35 -4.53 -4.55
N GLY A 173 -15.81 -4.90 -3.34
CA GLY A 173 -15.89 -4.01 -2.19
C GLY A 173 -17.15 -3.11 -2.16
N LEU A 174 -18.25 -3.49 -2.81
CA LEU A 174 -19.56 -2.93 -2.49
C LEU A 174 -19.89 -3.28 -1.04
N TYR A 175 -20.54 -2.35 -0.36
CA TYR A 175 -20.85 -2.52 1.06
C TYR A 175 -21.87 -3.64 1.31
N ASP A 176 -21.52 -4.57 2.19
CA ASP A 176 -22.38 -5.64 2.68
C ASP A 176 -22.26 -5.88 4.20
N GLY A 177 -21.46 -5.06 4.89
CA GLY A 177 -21.21 -5.17 6.32
C GLY A 177 -20.11 -6.16 6.72
N GLY A 178 -19.76 -7.11 5.87
CA GLY A 178 -18.75 -8.15 6.15
C GLY A 178 -17.37 -7.88 5.52
N ASN A 179 -17.28 -6.89 4.61
CA ASN A 179 -16.05 -6.57 3.90
C ASN A 179 -15.30 -5.43 4.59
N TYR A 180 -14.21 -5.75 5.29
CA TYR A 180 -13.42 -4.77 6.03
C TYR A 180 -11.92 -5.10 6.05
N SER A 181 -11.11 -4.11 6.36
CA SER A 181 -9.67 -4.23 6.60
C SER A 181 -9.19 -3.07 7.49
N THR A 182 -7.89 -3.01 7.75
CA THR A 182 -7.23 -1.91 8.46
C THR A 182 -6.21 -1.22 7.55
N ALA A 183 -5.75 -0.03 7.91
CA ALA A 183 -4.74 0.67 7.12
C ALA A 183 -3.41 -0.12 7.07
N ARG A 184 -3.01 -0.73 8.19
CA ARG A 184 -1.83 -1.59 8.27
C ARG A 184 -1.97 -2.86 7.42
N ASP A 185 -3.12 -3.53 7.43
CA ASP A 185 -3.33 -4.73 6.62
C ASP A 185 -3.40 -4.38 5.14
N MET A 186 -4.05 -3.25 4.78
CA MET A 186 -4.05 -2.76 3.40
C MET A 186 -2.65 -2.42 2.91
N ALA A 187 -1.74 -1.94 3.78
CA ALA A 187 -0.34 -1.72 3.41
C ALA A 187 0.38 -3.03 3.06
N ARG A 188 0.12 -4.13 3.80
CA ARG A 188 0.66 -5.47 3.45
C ARG A 188 0.17 -5.95 2.09
N ILE A 189 -1.11 -5.77 1.82
CA ILE A 189 -1.70 -6.10 0.52
C ILE A 189 -1.10 -5.21 -0.58
N ALA A 190 -0.93 -3.92 -0.29
CA ALA A 190 -0.34 -2.96 -1.22
C ALA A 190 1.10 -3.32 -1.59
N LEU A 191 1.93 -3.70 -0.62
CA LEU A 191 3.31 -4.15 -0.87
C LEU A 191 3.34 -5.39 -1.77
N ALA A 192 2.47 -6.38 -1.52
CA ALA A 192 2.38 -7.56 -2.38
C ALA A 192 1.96 -7.21 -3.81
N CYS A 193 1.00 -6.30 -3.99
CA CYS A 193 0.60 -5.79 -5.30
C CYS A 193 1.72 -4.98 -5.96
N TYR A 194 2.42 -4.12 -5.20
CA TYR A 194 3.50 -3.28 -5.72
C TYR A 194 4.71 -4.12 -6.14
N ALA A 195 4.94 -5.27 -5.54
CA ALA A 195 5.99 -6.21 -5.94
C ALA A 195 5.75 -6.82 -7.34
N ASP A 196 4.49 -6.96 -7.79
CA ASP A 196 4.18 -7.50 -9.12
C ASP A 196 4.32 -6.43 -10.22
N PRO A 197 5.23 -6.61 -11.21
CA PRO A 197 5.45 -5.63 -12.26
C PRO A 197 4.23 -5.42 -13.18
N THR A 198 3.40 -6.45 -13.36
CA THR A 198 2.17 -6.33 -14.16
C THR A 198 1.13 -5.50 -13.43
N TYR A 199 1.00 -5.69 -12.10
CA TYR A 199 0.12 -4.85 -11.31
C TYR A 199 0.52 -3.38 -11.43
N ARG A 200 1.82 -3.06 -11.23
CA ARG A 200 2.32 -1.68 -11.37
C ARG A 200 2.02 -1.10 -12.74
N GLN A 201 2.34 -1.84 -13.80
CA GLN A 201 2.09 -1.41 -15.18
C GLN A 201 0.62 -1.02 -15.40
N ILE A 202 -0.32 -1.85 -14.94
CA ILE A 202 -1.77 -1.58 -15.07
C ILE A 202 -2.15 -0.37 -14.20
N ALA A 203 -1.74 -0.36 -12.94
CA ALA A 203 -2.13 0.66 -11.98
C ALA A 203 -1.56 2.05 -12.30
N ASP A 204 -0.39 2.13 -12.95
CA ASP A 204 0.24 3.38 -13.40
C ASP A 204 -0.35 3.90 -14.73
N THR A 205 -1.17 3.10 -15.40
CA THR A 205 -1.78 3.50 -16.68
C THR A 205 -2.87 4.55 -16.46
N VAL A 206 -2.74 5.67 -17.15
CA VAL A 206 -3.72 6.78 -17.05
C VAL A 206 -4.99 6.46 -17.83
N SER A 207 -4.85 5.91 -19.02
CA SER A 207 -5.95 5.62 -19.94
C SER A 207 -5.66 4.35 -20.72
N TYR A 208 -6.67 3.52 -20.94
CA TYR A 208 -6.57 2.27 -21.67
C TYR A 208 -7.77 2.09 -22.61
N GLU A 209 -7.52 1.69 -23.86
CA GLU A 209 -8.59 1.38 -24.81
C GLU A 209 -8.96 -0.10 -24.70
N LEU A 210 -10.14 -0.38 -24.15
CA LEU A 210 -10.75 -1.71 -24.18
C LEU A 210 -11.18 -2.00 -25.62
N PRO A 211 -10.73 -3.09 -26.24
CA PRO A 211 -11.11 -3.42 -27.61
C PRO A 211 -12.62 -3.72 -27.70
N ALA A 212 -13.14 -3.66 -28.93
CA ALA A 212 -14.51 -4.12 -29.19
C ALA A 212 -14.65 -5.60 -28.84
N THR A 213 -15.83 -5.95 -28.33
CA THR A 213 -16.25 -7.32 -28.04
C THR A 213 -17.36 -7.75 -29.01
N ASN A 214 -17.85 -8.96 -28.84
CA ASN A 214 -19.04 -9.42 -29.58
C ASN A 214 -20.33 -8.65 -29.23
N LEU A 215 -20.36 -7.89 -28.11
CA LEU A 215 -21.55 -7.18 -27.64
C LEU A 215 -21.35 -5.66 -27.50
N HIS A 216 -20.12 -5.16 -27.42
CA HIS A 216 -19.85 -3.74 -27.21
C HIS A 216 -18.77 -3.22 -28.17
N PRO A 217 -18.84 -1.96 -28.62
CA PRO A 217 -17.76 -1.29 -29.33
C PRO A 217 -16.55 -1.08 -28.41
N ALA A 218 -15.40 -0.72 -29.01
CA ALA A 218 -14.25 -0.27 -28.25
C ALA A 218 -14.60 0.94 -27.38
N ARG A 219 -13.98 1.02 -26.18
CA ARG A 219 -14.24 2.07 -25.19
C ARG A 219 -13.00 2.38 -24.35
N THR A 220 -12.79 3.65 -24.10
CA THR A 220 -11.67 4.09 -23.27
C THR A 220 -12.05 4.09 -21.80
N VAL A 221 -11.17 3.55 -20.95
CA VAL A 221 -11.25 3.62 -19.50
C VAL A 221 -10.10 4.43 -18.95
N THR A 222 -10.34 5.19 -17.88
CA THR A 222 -9.36 6.11 -17.31
C THR A 222 -9.23 5.89 -15.82
N THR A 223 -8.02 6.07 -15.29
CA THR A 223 -7.75 5.94 -13.86
C THR A 223 -8.53 6.96 -13.04
N THR A 224 -8.98 6.55 -11.86
CA THR A 224 -9.58 7.43 -10.85
C THR A 224 -8.54 8.10 -9.95
N ASN A 225 -7.25 7.72 -10.06
CA ASN A 225 -6.17 8.32 -9.30
C ASN A 225 -5.74 9.65 -9.93
N LYS A 226 -6.07 10.75 -9.28
CA LYS A 226 -5.74 12.09 -9.78
C LYS A 226 -4.26 12.46 -9.66
N LEU A 227 -3.48 11.74 -8.83
CA LEU A 227 -2.03 11.95 -8.77
C LEU A 227 -1.34 11.56 -10.08
N LEU A 228 -1.95 10.65 -10.86
CA LEU A 228 -1.42 10.20 -12.15
C LEU A 228 -1.91 11.03 -13.34
N GLN A 229 -2.91 11.87 -13.17
CA GLN A 229 -3.54 12.60 -14.29
C GLN A 229 -2.89 13.97 -14.51
N PRO A 230 -2.15 14.19 -15.63
CA PRO A 230 -1.46 15.44 -15.94
C PRO A 230 -2.43 16.59 -15.99
N GLY A 231 -3.16 17.16 -15.59
CA GLY A 231 -4.16 18.23 -15.67
C GLY A 231 -5.13 18.25 -14.49
N SER A 232 -4.94 17.34 -13.55
CA SER A 232 -5.87 17.22 -12.41
C SER A 232 -5.69 18.28 -11.33
N GLY A 233 -4.62 19.05 -11.34
CA GLY A 233 -4.21 19.94 -10.23
C GLY A 233 -3.63 19.20 -9.01
N TYR A 234 -3.53 17.86 -9.08
CA TYR A 234 -2.92 17.00 -8.05
C TYR A 234 -1.79 16.14 -8.62
N TYR A 235 -1.47 16.32 -9.89
CA TYR A 235 -0.48 15.51 -10.60
C TYR A 235 0.88 15.53 -9.91
N ARG A 236 1.47 14.33 -9.75
CA ARG A 236 2.82 14.11 -9.25
C ARG A 236 3.55 13.15 -10.20
N SER A 237 4.68 13.57 -10.70
CA SER A 237 5.50 12.75 -11.61
C SER A 237 6.18 11.57 -10.93
N ASP A 238 6.31 11.62 -9.60
CA ASP A 238 6.89 10.59 -8.74
C ASP A 238 5.86 9.59 -8.19
N ALA A 239 4.55 9.84 -8.42
CA ALA A 239 3.49 8.97 -7.93
C ALA A 239 3.35 7.70 -8.77
N HIS A 240 3.09 6.58 -8.07
CA HIS A 240 2.69 5.31 -8.64
C HIS A 240 1.26 4.98 -8.24
N GLY A 241 0.48 4.51 -9.20
CA GLY A 241 -0.91 4.19 -8.97
C GLY A 241 -1.08 2.90 -8.19
N MET A 242 -2.10 2.88 -7.31
CA MET A 242 -2.62 1.64 -6.74
C MET A 242 -4.13 1.60 -6.88
N LYS A 243 -4.86 2.22 -5.95
CA LYS A 243 -6.33 2.15 -6.01
C LYS A 243 -7.00 3.24 -5.19
N THR A 244 -8.11 3.77 -5.70
CA THR A 244 -9.08 4.59 -4.98
C THR A 244 -10.30 3.76 -4.58
N GLY A 245 -10.99 4.18 -3.53
CA GLY A 245 -12.25 3.57 -3.10
C GLY A 245 -13.20 4.62 -2.55
N PHE A 246 -14.50 4.40 -2.74
CA PHE A 246 -15.55 5.20 -2.13
C PHE A 246 -16.85 4.41 -2.00
N THR A 247 -17.45 4.45 -0.84
CA THR A 247 -18.87 4.21 -0.56
C THR A 247 -19.29 5.19 0.54
N THR A 248 -20.59 5.39 0.71
CA THR A 248 -21.09 6.26 1.78
C THR A 248 -20.62 5.79 3.17
N GLN A 249 -20.51 4.47 3.37
CA GLN A 249 -20.10 3.88 4.64
C GLN A 249 -18.58 3.89 4.84
N ALA A 250 -17.81 3.71 3.77
CA ALA A 250 -16.35 3.68 3.83
C ALA A 250 -15.73 5.07 3.87
N GLY A 251 -16.45 6.10 3.39
CA GLY A 251 -15.81 7.36 3.05
C GLY A 251 -14.86 7.19 1.85
N ARG A 252 -13.96 8.13 1.67
CA ARG A 252 -12.90 8.01 0.65
C ARG A 252 -11.76 7.17 1.19
N CYS A 253 -11.30 6.24 0.37
CA CYS A 253 -10.17 5.37 0.66
C CYS A 253 -9.15 5.48 -0.49
N PHE A 254 -7.87 5.47 -0.14
CA PHE A 254 -6.82 5.61 -1.14
C PHE A 254 -5.57 4.83 -0.73
N VAL A 255 -4.98 4.15 -1.70
CA VAL A 255 -3.65 3.54 -1.60
C VAL A 255 -2.84 3.99 -2.81
N THR A 256 -1.62 4.45 -2.55
CA THR A 256 -0.70 4.93 -3.59
C THR A 256 0.75 4.82 -3.10
N PHE A 257 1.69 4.86 -4.02
CA PHE A 257 3.11 4.96 -3.73
C PHE A 257 3.69 6.22 -4.39
N ALA A 258 4.82 6.67 -3.88
CA ALA A 258 5.65 7.67 -4.56
C ALA A 258 7.11 7.27 -4.45
N ARG A 259 7.90 7.60 -5.50
CA ARG A 259 9.33 7.27 -5.54
C ARG A 259 10.15 8.46 -5.97
N GLN A 260 11.11 8.86 -5.14
CA GLN A 260 12.04 9.96 -5.41
C GLN A 260 13.41 9.63 -4.81
N ASP A 261 14.49 9.96 -5.51
CA ASP A 261 15.88 9.86 -5.03
C ASP A 261 16.27 8.47 -4.45
N GLY A 262 15.69 7.42 -5.01
CA GLY A 262 15.94 6.03 -4.59
C GLY A 262 15.06 5.53 -3.46
N HIS A 263 14.30 6.37 -2.79
CA HIS A 263 13.35 6.02 -1.73
C HIS A 263 11.95 5.79 -2.30
N THR A 264 11.26 4.77 -1.81
CA THR A 264 9.88 4.46 -2.19
C THR A 264 9.00 4.47 -0.93
N TYR A 265 8.01 5.34 -0.90
CA TYR A 265 7.05 5.41 0.19
C TYR A 265 5.67 4.93 -0.26
N GLY A 266 5.01 4.15 0.60
CA GLY A 266 3.63 3.70 0.42
C GLY A 266 2.70 4.40 1.40
N LEU A 267 1.49 4.73 0.94
CA LEU A 267 0.49 5.43 1.73
C LEU A 267 -0.86 4.75 1.63
N VAL A 268 -1.49 4.55 2.78
CA VAL A 268 -2.88 4.11 2.91
C VAL A 268 -3.66 5.15 3.70
N ILE A 269 -4.77 5.65 3.14
CA ILE A 269 -5.75 6.50 3.82
C ILE A 269 -7.11 5.81 3.76
N LEU A 270 -7.76 5.60 4.90
CA LEU A 270 -9.09 5.00 5.00
C LEU A 270 -10.04 5.91 5.78
N GLY A 271 -11.29 5.96 5.34
CA GLY A 271 -12.35 6.66 6.05
C GLY A 271 -12.28 8.17 5.96
N SER A 272 -11.65 8.72 4.92
CA SER A 272 -11.56 10.15 4.72
C SER A 272 -12.91 10.74 4.29
N ASN A 273 -13.28 11.83 4.97
CA ASN A 273 -14.39 12.72 4.57
C ASN A 273 -13.90 13.87 3.69
N SER A 274 -12.59 14.00 3.52
CA SER A 274 -11.97 15.07 2.76
C SER A 274 -12.30 14.98 1.27
N GLN A 275 -12.72 16.09 0.68
CA GLN A 275 -12.81 16.23 -0.77
C GLN A 275 -11.41 16.25 -1.43
N ASN A 276 -10.36 16.43 -0.63
CA ASN A 276 -8.98 16.68 -1.04
C ASN A 276 -8.02 15.53 -0.68
N ILE A 277 -8.50 14.27 -0.62
CA ILE A 277 -7.67 13.10 -0.28
C ILE A 277 -6.36 13.01 -1.10
N PHE A 278 -6.37 13.50 -2.34
CA PHE A 278 -5.17 13.55 -3.18
C PHE A 278 -4.18 14.64 -2.76
N ARG A 279 -4.66 15.78 -2.24
CA ARG A 279 -3.80 16.81 -1.65
C ARG A 279 -3.17 16.32 -0.36
N GLU A 280 -3.97 15.68 0.47
CA GLU A 280 -3.53 15.06 1.72
C GLU A 280 -2.42 14.01 1.47
N ALA A 281 -2.60 13.16 0.46
CA ALA A 281 -1.57 12.22 0.05
C ALA A 281 -0.30 12.92 -0.46
N ALA A 282 -0.44 14.01 -1.22
CA ALA A 282 0.69 14.78 -1.72
C ALA A 282 1.49 15.43 -0.57
N GLU A 283 0.81 16.04 0.40
CA GLU A 283 1.43 16.67 1.57
C GLU A 283 2.17 15.64 2.45
N LEU A 284 1.62 14.42 2.60
CA LEU A 284 2.26 13.33 3.32
C LEU A 284 3.54 12.85 2.62
N PHE A 285 3.53 12.74 1.31
CA PHE A 285 4.73 12.40 0.55
C PHE A 285 5.76 13.53 0.55
N ASP A 286 5.33 14.79 0.40
CA ASP A 286 6.24 15.93 0.48
C ASP A 286 6.98 15.95 1.82
N TRP A 287 6.25 15.72 2.91
CA TRP A 287 6.87 15.57 4.22
C TRP A 287 7.85 14.39 4.26
N ALA A 288 7.47 13.21 3.77
CA ALA A 288 8.32 12.04 3.80
C ALA A 288 9.63 12.24 3.03
N PHE A 289 9.59 12.91 1.87
CA PHE A 289 10.79 13.17 1.07
C PHE A 289 11.65 14.34 1.56
N THR A 290 11.11 15.25 2.39
CA THR A 290 11.85 16.45 2.84
C THR A 290 12.15 16.49 4.32
N SER A 291 11.67 15.51 5.10
CA SER A 291 11.88 15.48 6.55
C SER A 291 13.34 15.21 6.90
N PRO A 292 14.02 16.11 7.62
CA PRO A 292 15.42 15.91 8.04
C PRO A 292 15.60 14.70 8.96
N GLU A 293 14.56 14.29 9.67
CA GLU A 293 14.58 13.11 10.54
C GLU A 293 14.69 11.81 9.73
N LEU A 294 14.11 11.78 8.53
CA LEU A 294 14.15 10.64 7.62
C LEU A 294 15.39 10.68 6.71
N HIS A 295 15.89 11.89 6.44
CA HIS A 295 17.03 12.12 5.56
C HIS A 295 18.08 12.97 6.30
N PRO A 296 18.77 12.44 7.32
CA PRO A 296 19.79 13.19 8.03
C PRO A 296 20.90 13.61 7.04
N ALA A 297 21.33 14.87 7.14
CA ALA A 297 22.46 15.33 6.35
C ALA A 297 23.65 14.38 6.57
N PRO A 298 24.49 14.12 5.54
CA PRO A 298 25.69 13.36 5.71
C PRO A 298 26.48 13.94 6.90
N ALA A 299 26.91 13.09 7.84
CA ALA A 299 27.76 13.55 8.94
C ALA A 299 28.91 14.32 8.33
N GLU A 300 29.15 15.56 8.81
CA GLU A 300 30.36 16.29 8.42
C GLU A 300 31.54 15.37 8.68
N PRO A 301 32.47 15.21 7.72
CA PRO A 301 33.64 14.38 7.93
C PRO A 301 34.31 14.89 9.19
N GLU A 302 34.50 14.01 10.18
CA GLU A 302 35.28 14.36 11.40
C GLU A 302 36.55 15.05 10.92
N ALA A 303 36.76 16.29 11.38
CA ALA A 303 37.97 17.02 11.06
C ALA A 303 39.16 16.12 11.45
N GLU A 304 39.99 15.74 10.48
CA GLU A 304 41.17 14.95 10.78
C GLU A 304 41.90 15.65 11.95
N PRO A 305 42.25 14.93 13.03
CA PRO A 305 42.95 15.53 14.13
C PRO A 305 44.20 16.18 13.56
N GLU A 306 44.31 17.51 13.71
CA GLU A 306 45.50 18.23 13.29
C GLU A 306 46.71 17.44 13.77
N LYS A 307 47.50 16.94 12.84
CA LYS A 307 48.78 16.32 13.12
C LYS A 307 49.67 17.42 13.64
N HIS A 308 49.50 17.78 14.92
CA HIS A 308 50.48 18.59 15.62
C HIS A 308 51.81 17.85 15.53
N GLY A 309 52.65 18.39 14.67
CA GLY A 309 53.83 17.73 14.23
C GLY A 309 54.74 17.39 15.37
N LEU A 310 55.06 16.12 15.50
CA LEU A 310 56.19 15.58 16.28
C LEU A 310 57.54 16.24 15.92
N SER A 311 57.62 17.08 14.86
CA SER A 311 58.83 17.80 14.46
C SER A 311 59.21 18.91 15.44
N ALA A 312 58.27 19.54 16.14
CA ALA A 312 58.56 20.60 17.10
C ALA A 312 59.13 20.06 18.43
N PHE A 313 58.90 18.80 18.76
CA PHE A 313 59.36 18.15 19.96
C PHE A 313 60.86 17.77 19.84
N TRP A 314 61.30 17.34 18.66
CA TRP A 314 62.71 16.91 18.46
C TRP A 314 63.72 18.05 18.42
N HIS A 315 63.36 19.27 17.98
CA HIS A 315 64.24 20.43 18.00
C HIS A 315 64.44 21.04 19.40
N LYS A 316 63.64 20.70 20.39
CA LYS A 316 63.74 21.23 21.76
C LYS A 316 64.54 20.32 22.72
N VAL A 317 64.83 19.08 22.29
CA VAL A 317 65.51 18.07 23.13
C VAL A 317 66.90 17.73 22.62
N PHE A 318 67.25 18.01 21.39
CA PHE A 318 68.50 17.63 20.75
C PHE A 318 69.15 18.77 19.91
N GLY A 319 68.75 20.03 20.11
CA GLY A 319 69.42 21.21 19.52
C GLY A 319 70.31 21.90 20.51
#